data_4081e83cf808ab45205089b81c5a9c65
#
_entry.id   4081e83cf808ab45205089b81c5a9c65
#
_cell.length_a   1.000
_cell.length_b   1.000
_cell.length_c   1.000
_cell.angle_alpha   90.00
_cell.angle_beta   90.00
_cell.angle_gamma   90.00
#
_symmetry.space_group_name_H-M   'P 1'
#
loop_
_entity.id
_entity.type
_entity.pdbx_description
1 polymer ?
#
loop_
_entity_poly.entity_id
_entity_poly.type
_entity_poly.pdbx_seq_one_letter_code
_entity_poly.pdbx_strand_id
1 'polypeptide(L)'
;MNKLKLIILFLFMSLATSAQRLAVESLKLRPNDLSARNVKNQRHDLNGKPCALLKVMVMDDITKCSSGNIGDIVTEGPVKLIYITSATPSIELSFQYHYPLTINFADYGYKHLEGNSTYELNIVDAQQMMLGNGNEAPQTTPLSTNQNASSSQNSSGNLNMSAEEANKIAADAYKTKDYTKAMKYYLYAADKNNDVAQYHIGNMYSDGEGVTKDYREAMKWYLKAANQGNVSAQYNIGVMLYDGEGVAKNLTEAFNWMLKAANSGDSEAQNFIGSMYEDGNGVKHDYIEAYKWYLKAAEQGYALAQYNIAVMYDKGQGVKQNYSEAYKWYLKAAEQGEQSAQNNVGGKLYKGQGVAQNYTEAFNWWLKAAEQGNASSQYHIGLMYYFGKVVKQDYTEASKWYLKAAEQGLHLAQYNIGVMYEYGRGIQQNYPEAYKWYLKAAKQGYALAQLNIGVMLFDGKGIKQNYKEAFNWWIKAADSGNADAQHNLGYMYENGFGVEKNIDQAVSWYKKGANKDDKCKQALKRLGY
;
A
#
# COMPACT_ATOMS: atom_id res chain seq x y z
N MET A 1 44.47 -18.24 22.49
CA MET A 1 43.01 -18.42 22.19
C MET A 1 42.21 -17.66 23.25
N ASN A 2 42.06 -16.36 23.07
CA ASN A 2 41.29 -15.56 24.01
C ASN A 2 39.91 -15.32 23.40
N LYS A 3 38.91 -16.00 23.97
CA LYS A 3 37.52 -15.66 23.74
C LYS A 3 37.22 -14.38 24.53
N LEU A 4 37.32 -13.21 23.92
CA LEU A 4 36.80 -11.99 24.53
C LEU A 4 35.27 -11.99 24.46
N LYS A 5 34.63 -12.10 25.62
CA LYS A 5 33.21 -11.83 25.77
C LYS A 5 33.03 -10.29 25.74
N LEU A 6 32.20 -9.83 24.85
CA LEU A 6 31.86 -8.43 24.69
C LEU A 6 31.04 -7.93 25.88
N ILE A 7 31.50 -6.82 26.47
CA ILE A 7 30.70 -6.05 27.44
C ILE A 7 30.03 -4.90 26.66
N ILE A 8 28.72 -4.86 26.67
CA ILE A 8 27.91 -3.83 26.01
C ILE A 8 27.83 -2.62 26.93
N LEU A 9 28.37 -1.48 26.51
CA LEU A 9 28.24 -0.21 27.22
C LEU A 9 27.08 0.59 26.62
N PHE A 10 26.02 0.78 27.40
CA PHE A 10 24.90 1.65 27.05
C PHE A 10 25.22 3.08 27.46
N LEU A 11 25.32 4.00 26.52
CA LEU A 11 25.28 5.43 26.76
C LEU A 11 23.80 5.90 26.69
N PHE A 12 23.20 6.12 27.84
CA PHE A 12 21.93 6.83 27.95
C PHE A 12 22.17 8.34 27.84
N MET A 13 21.68 8.96 26.79
CA MET A 13 21.36 10.38 26.82
C MET A 13 19.86 10.56 26.54
N SER A 14 19.23 11.32 27.43
CA SER A 14 17.83 11.59 27.54
C SER A 14 17.25 12.40 26.38
N LEU A 15 16.01 12.04 26.03
CA LEU A 15 14.97 12.92 25.47
C LEU A 15 15.31 13.77 24.25
N ALA A 16 14.95 13.28 23.08
CA ALA A 16 14.14 13.99 22.09
C ALA A 16 13.92 13.15 20.83
N THR A 17 12.65 13.06 20.42
CA THR A 17 12.16 12.72 19.07
C THR A 17 12.64 11.43 18.41
N SER A 18 11.76 10.51 18.35
CA SER A 18 11.37 9.42 17.44
C SER A 18 12.29 8.92 16.30
N ALA A 19 13.60 8.96 16.39
CA ALA A 19 14.44 8.21 15.48
C ALA A 19 15.02 6.98 16.18
N GLN A 20 14.91 5.83 15.54
CA GLN A 20 15.44 4.56 16.05
C GLN A 20 16.97 4.64 16.18
N ARG A 21 17.49 4.13 17.28
CA ARG A 21 18.95 4.04 17.51
C ARG A 21 19.40 2.64 17.21
N LEU A 22 20.48 2.52 16.46
CA LEU A 22 21.19 1.27 16.25
C LEU A 22 22.22 1.04 17.35
N ALA A 23 22.48 -0.22 17.64
CA ALA A 23 23.52 -0.63 18.59
C ALA A 23 24.37 -1.77 17.99
N VAL A 24 25.64 -1.80 18.37
CA VAL A 24 26.52 -2.89 17.96
C VAL A 24 26.27 -4.10 18.86
N GLU A 25 25.75 -5.17 18.30
CA GLU A 25 25.58 -6.44 19.01
C GLU A 25 26.91 -7.15 19.20
N SER A 26 27.74 -7.19 18.18
CA SER A 26 29.05 -7.82 18.27
C SER A 26 30.02 -7.34 17.19
N LEU A 27 31.28 -7.32 17.53
CA LEU A 27 32.41 -7.19 16.58
C LEU A 27 33.37 -8.35 16.83
N LYS A 28 33.61 -9.20 15.82
CA LYS A 28 34.41 -10.42 15.98
C LYS A 28 35.40 -10.59 14.83
N LEU A 29 36.65 -10.91 15.16
CA LEU A 29 37.62 -11.41 14.19
C LEU A 29 37.15 -12.80 13.67
N ARG A 30 37.16 -13.00 12.36
CA ARG A 30 36.89 -14.26 11.68
C ARG A 30 38.20 -14.87 11.14
N PRO A 31 38.98 -15.55 11.97
CA PRO A 31 40.34 -16.00 11.59
C PRO A 31 40.33 -17.01 10.43
N ASN A 32 39.26 -17.75 10.24
CA ASN A 32 39.09 -18.71 9.14
C ASN A 32 38.41 -18.12 7.88
N ASP A 33 38.00 -16.86 7.94
CA ASP A 33 37.40 -16.18 6.79
C ASP A 33 38.50 -15.47 5.99
N LEU A 34 38.86 -16.04 4.86
CA LEU A 34 39.89 -15.53 3.98
C LEU A 34 39.39 -14.47 2.99
N SER A 35 38.20 -13.92 3.17
CA SER A 35 37.60 -12.96 2.24
C SER A 35 38.46 -11.73 2.03
N ALA A 36 39.09 -11.18 3.07
CA ALA A 36 40.00 -10.04 2.95
C ALA A 36 41.30 -10.37 2.17
N ARG A 37 41.68 -11.65 2.14
CA ARG A 37 42.90 -12.14 1.44
C ARG A 37 42.61 -12.59 0.01
N ASN A 38 41.35 -12.70 -0.37
CA ASN A 38 40.97 -13.07 -1.72
C ASN A 38 41.40 -11.97 -2.70
N VAL A 39 42.10 -12.32 -3.78
CA VAL A 39 42.59 -11.37 -4.80
C VAL A 39 41.49 -10.43 -5.32
N LYS A 40 40.27 -10.92 -5.44
CA LYS A 40 39.09 -10.12 -5.85
C LYS A 40 38.71 -9.04 -4.83
N ASN A 41 38.93 -9.29 -3.55
CA ASN A 41 38.53 -8.43 -2.44
C ASN A 41 39.71 -7.73 -1.77
N GLN A 42 40.96 -8.01 -2.21
CA GLN A 42 42.16 -7.41 -1.61
C GLN A 42 42.25 -5.95 -1.99
N ARG A 43 42.26 -5.05 -0.99
CA ARG A 43 42.47 -3.62 -1.16
C ARG A 43 43.62 -3.13 -0.30
N HIS A 44 44.26 -2.09 -0.76
CA HIS A 44 45.40 -1.44 -0.09
C HIS A 44 45.08 0.04 0.09
N ASP A 45 45.58 0.62 1.18
CA ASP A 45 45.50 2.06 1.41
C ASP A 45 46.44 2.84 0.47
N LEU A 46 46.43 4.17 0.55
CA LEU A 46 47.26 5.05 -0.27
C LEU A 46 48.78 4.83 -0.07
N ASN A 47 49.19 4.14 1.00
CA ASN A 47 50.56 3.79 1.30
C ASN A 47 50.90 2.34 0.95
N GLY A 48 49.99 1.64 0.26
CA GLY A 48 50.18 0.26 -0.15
C GLY A 48 50.01 -0.77 0.97
N LYS A 49 49.50 -0.39 2.15
CA LYS A 49 49.22 -1.32 3.24
C LYS A 49 47.87 -2.02 3.02
N PRO A 50 47.75 -3.32 3.31
CA PRO A 50 46.52 -4.06 3.17
C PRO A 50 45.43 -3.54 4.13
N CYS A 51 44.19 -3.44 3.64
CA CYS A 51 43.02 -3.06 4.43
C CYS A 51 42.41 -4.26 5.15
N ALA A 52 41.77 -4.00 6.27
CA ALA A 52 40.86 -4.95 6.89
C ALA A 52 39.50 -4.95 6.15
N LEU A 53 38.85 -6.09 6.11
CA LEU A 53 37.47 -6.22 5.60
C LEU A 53 36.51 -6.32 6.77
N LEU A 54 35.62 -5.33 6.89
CA LEU A 54 34.55 -5.33 7.86
C LEU A 54 33.24 -5.78 7.14
N LYS A 55 32.75 -6.94 7.53
CA LYS A 55 31.42 -7.44 7.12
C LYS A 55 30.39 -6.95 8.10
N VAL A 56 29.53 -6.03 7.65
CA VAL A 56 28.49 -5.43 8.50
C VAL A 56 27.16 -6.07 8.18
N MET A 57 26.58 -6.75 9.16
CA MET A 57 25.21 -7.24 9.11
C MET A 57 24.31 -6.24 9.79
N VAL A 58 23.47 -5.58 9.01
CA VAL A 58 22.51 -4.58 9.46
C VAL A 58 21.30 -4.60 8.53
N MET A 59 20.12 -4.35 9.08
CA MET A 59 18.88 -4.36 8.32
C MET A 59 18.60 -3.06 7.57
N ASP A 60 19.41 -2.02 7.79
CA ASP A 60 19.28 -0.72 7.12
C ASP A 60 20.41 -0.47 6.11
N ASP A 61 20.15 0.39 5.13
CA ASP A 61 21.18 0.77 4.17
C ASP A 61 22.17 1.77 4.77
N ILE A 62 23.45 1.39 4.73
CA ILE A 62 24.55 2.27 5.12
C ILE A 62 24.77 3.25 3.97
N THR A 63 24.45 4.52 4.20
CA THR A 63 24.55 5.58 3.18
C THR A 63 25.98 6.17 3.12
N LYS A 64 26.71 6.11 4.23
CA LYS A 64 28.08 6.65 4.32
C LYS A 64 28.86 5.96 5.43
N CYS A 65 30.16 5.77 5.21
CA CYS A 65 31.13 5.44 6.25
C CYS A 65 32.16 6.56 6.30
N SER A 66 32.31 7.19 7.45
CA SER A 66 33.36 8.23 7.66
C SER A 66 34.62 7.59 8.19
N SER A 67 35.76 8.20 7.89
CA SER A 67 37.13 7.86 8.29
C SER A 67 37.58 6.41 8.00
N GLY A 68 38.63 6.31 7.25
CA GLY A 68 39.34 5.05 7.01
C GLY A 68 38.72 4.09 6.01
N ASN A 69 37.54 4.39 5.47
CA ASN A 69 36.94 3.58 4.40
C ASN A 69 37.66 3.80 3.07
N ILE A 70 37.93 2.73 2.35
CA ILE A 70 38.60 2.77 1.03
C ILE A 70 37.65 2.25 -0.03
N GLY A 71 37.10 3.18 -0.81
CA GLY A 71 36.19 2.91 -1.90
C GLY A 71 34.73 2.83 -1.47
N ASP A 72 33.86 2.34 -2.37
CA ASP A 72 32.43 2.23 -2.14
C ASP A 72 32.09 1.07 -1.21
N ILE A 73 31.00 1.21 -0.49
CA ILE A 73 30.42 0.12 0.30
C ILE A 73 29.80 -0.90 -0.67
N VAL A 74 30.32 -2.12 -0.65
CA VAL A 74 29.83 -3.20 -1.53
C VAL A 74 28.76 -3.99 -0.79
N THR A 75 27.63 -4.20 -1.43
CA THR A 75 26.52 -5.00 -0.87
C THR A 75 26.52 -6.41 -1.45
N GLU A 76 26.60 -7.43 -0.59
CA GLU A 76 26.48 -8.85 -0.94
C GLU A 76 25.33 -9.48 -0.13
N GLY A 77 24.11 -9.45 -0.70
CA GLY A 77 22.91 -9.85 0.03
C GLY A 77 22.65 -8.95 1.24
N PRO A 78 22.42 -9.50 2.44
CA PRO A 78 22.21 -8.71 3.66
C PRO A 78 23.51 -8.16 4.25
N VAL A 79 24.67 -8.46 3.67
CA VAL A 79 25.98 -8.07 4.21
C VAL A 79 26.53 -6.89 3.43
N LYS A 80 26.97 -5.85 4.16
CA LYS A 80 27.69 -4.71 3.61
C LYS A 80 29.20 -4.92 3.85
N LEU A 81 29.98 -4.82 2.80
CA LEU A 81 31.45 -4.97 2.85
C LEU A 81 32.11 -3.58 2.90
N ILE A 82 32.83 -3.30 3.97
CA ILE A 82 33.53 -2.03 4.19
C ILE A 82 35.02 -2.32 4.34
N TYR A 83 35.84 -1.70 3.53
CA TYR A 83 37.28 -1.83 3.59
C TYR A 83 37.87 -0.70 4.43
N ILE A 84 38.48 -1.06 5.56
CA ILE A 84 39.00 -0.11 6.56
C ILE A 84 40.53 -0.12 6.57
N THR A 85 41.16 1.07 6.60
CA THR A 85 42.58 1.17 6.76
C THR A 85 43.01 0.62 8.13
N SER A 86 44.12 -0.10 8.17
CA SER A 86 44.61 -0.76 9.40
C SER A 86 44.97 0.20 10.54
N ALA A 87 45.08 1.50 10.28
CA ALA A 87 45.39 2.51 11.30
C ALA A 87 44.14 3.22 11.88
N THR A 88 42.94 2.92 11.38
CA THR A 88 41.71 3.58 11.80
C THR A 88 41.29 3.08 13.18
N PRO A 89 41.14 3.96 14.20
CA PRO A 89 40.73 3.55 15.55
C PRO A 89 39.18 3.45 15.71
N SER A 90 38.45 4.12 14.85
CA SER A 90 36.97 4.16 14.87
C SER A 90 36.41 4.46 13.50
N ILE A 91 35.16 4.10 13.29
CA ILE A 91 34.35 4.49 12.12
C ILE A 91 33.04 5.08 12.57
N GLU A 92 32.44 5.92 11.72
CA GLU A 92 31.05 6.38 11.86
C GLU A 92 30.28 5.89 10.64
N LEU A 93 29.20 5.18 10.87
CA LEU A 93 28.28 4.71 9.84
C LEU A 93 27.04 5.60 9.84
N SER A 94 26.70 6.17 8.69
CA SER A 94 25.45 6.89 8.48
C SER A 94 24.46 5.95 7.80
N PHE A 95 23.21 6.00 8.22
CA PHE A 95 22.14 5.13 7.75
C PHE A 95 21.04 5.96 7.09
N GLN A 96 20.23 5.33 6.26
CA GLN A 96 19.14 6.00 5.56
C GLN A 96 18.02 6.44 6.51
N TYR A 97 17.73 5.63 7.53
CA TYR A 97 16.60 5.84 8.42
C TYR A 97 16.95 5.91 9.92
N HIS A 98 18.25 5.82 10.25
CA HIS A 98 18.72 5.82 11.64
C HIS A 98 19.76 6.92 11.88
N TYR A 99 19.98 7.25 13.15
CA TYR A 99 21.07 8.14 13.53
C TYR A 99 22.44 7.54 13.20
N PRO A 100 23.43 8.37 12.88
CA PRO A 100 24.80 7.88 12.71
C PRO A 100 25.28 7.13 13.95
N LEU A 101 25.99 6.03 13.73
CA LEU A 101 26.57 5.19 14.77
C LEU A 101 28.10 5.25 14.71
N THR A 102 28.71 5.73 15.78
CA THR A 102 30.17 5.73 15.93
C THR A 102 30.63 4.45 16.63
N ILE A 103 31.56 3.74 16.02
CA ILE A 103 32.12 2.48 16.52
C ILE A 103 33.61 2.71 16.81
N ASN A 104 33.96 2.76 18.10
CA ASN A 104 35.34 2.79 18.54
C ASN A 104 35.83 1.35 18.72
N PHE A 105 36.84 0.93 17.97
CA PHE A 105 37.27 -0.47 18.01
C PHE A 105 37.89 -0.86 19.36
N ALA A 106 38.40 0.13 20.12
CA ALA A 106 38.90 -0.10 21.47
C ALA A 106 37.82 -0.62 22.44
N ASP A 107 36.56 -0.24 22.26
CA ASP A 107 35.42 -0.68 23.08
C ASP A 107 35.14 -2.19 22.91
N TYR A 108 35.70 -2.79 21.83
CA TYR A 108 35.57 -4.19 21.48
C TYR A 108 36.92 -4.96 21.61
N GLY A 109 37.92 -4.36 22.26
CA GLY A 109 39.21 -4.97 22.50
C GLY A 109 40.20 -4.88 21.33
N TYR A 110 39.91 -4.04 20.33
CA TYR A 110 40.78 -3.83 19.18
C TYR A 110 41.32 -2.39 19.17
N LYS A 111 42.60 -2.19 19.22
CA LYS A 111 43.20 -0.86 19.08
C LYS A 111 42.94 -0.28 17.68
N HIS A 112 42.96 -1.12 16.68
CA HIS A 112 42.62 -0.90 15.27
C HIS A 112 42.38 -2.27 14.62
N LEU A 113 41.77 -2.31 13.43
CA LEU A 113 41.60 -3.56 12.70
C LEU A 113 42.86 -3.94 11.94
N GLU A 114 43.24 -5.21 11.98
CA GLU A 114 44.47 -5.70 11.30
C GLU A 114 44.18 -5.86 9.80
N GLY A 115 45.13 -5.37 8.96
CA GLY A 115 45.06 -5.55 7.53
C GLY A 115 45.06 -7.02 7.11
N ASN A 116 44.43 -7.33 5.99
CA ASN A 116 44.18 -8.70 5.51
C ASN A 116 43.37 -9.61 6.46
N SER A 117 42.70 -9.02 7.44
CA SER A 117 41.84 -9.74 8.36
C SER A 117 40.36 -9.40 8.08
N THR A 118 39.47 -10.39 8.25
CA THR A 118 38.05 -10.20 8.13
C THR A 118 37.42 -10.10 9.51
N TYR A 119 36.59 -9.08 9.70
CA TYR A 119 35.82 -8.86 10.91
C TYR A 119 34.34 -8.88 10.56
N GLU A 120 33.52 -9.40 11.45
CA GLU A 120 32.09 -9.40 11.35
C GLU A 120 31.51 -8.47 12.41
N LEU A 121 30.68 -7.52 11.99
CA LEU A 121 30.03 -6.53 12.81
C LEU A 121 28.51 -6.72 12.69
N ASN A 122 27.87 -7.10 13.77
CA ASN A 122 26.43 -7.19 13.86
C ASN A 122 25.87 -5.92 14.49
N ILE A 123 25.01 -5.25 13.75
CA ILE A 123 24.32 -4.04 14.18
C ILE A 123 22.83 -4.36 14.23
N VAL A 124 22.20 -4.12 15.37
CA VAL A 124 20.79 -4.34 15.60
C VAL A 124 20.12 -3.06 16.09
N ASP A 125 18.82 -2.98 15.94
CA ASP A 125 18.05 -1.93 16.62
C ASP A 125 18.20 -2.07 18.13
N ALA A 126 18.54 -0.98 18.80
CA ALA A 126 18.75 -0.97 20.26
C ALA A 126 17.51 -1.44 21.04
N GLN A 127 16.31 -1.33 20.45
CA GLN A 127 15.08 -1.84 21.03
C GLN A 127 14.98 -3.37 20.90
N GLN A 128 15.50 -3.97 19.83
CA GLN A 128 15.58 -5.43 19.69
C GLN A 128 16.54 -6.06 20.70
N MET A 129 17.62 -5.38 21.05
CA MET A 129 18.54 -5.85 22.11
C MET A 129 17.89 -5.91 23.48
N MET A 130 16.97 -5.01 23.81
CA MET A 130 16.23 -5.03 25.08
C MET A 130 15.22 -6.18 25.17
N LEU A 131 14.80 -6.73 24.03
CA LEU A 131 13.80 -7.82 23.97
C LEU A 131 14.46 -9.22 23.87
N GLY A 132 15.76 -9.33 23.58
CA GLY A 132 16.42 -10.59 23.21
C GLY A 132 17.22 -11.31 24.29
N ASN A 133 17.46 -10.75 25.48
CA ASN A 133 18.30 -11.37 26.50
C ASN A 133 17.62 -11.41 27.89
N GLY A 134 16.61 -12.25 27.98
CA GLY A 134 16.07 -12.70 29.27
C GLY A 134 16.77 -13.96 29.78
N ASN A 135 18.09 -13.92 30.03
CA ASN A 135 18.72 -14.87 30.96
C ASN A 135 20.10 -14.33 31.37
N GLU A 136 20.22 -14.16 32.69
CA GLU A 136 21.36 -13.78 33.51
C GLU A 136 21.49 -12.29 33.88
N ALA A 137 20.89 -11.95 35.00
CA ALA A 137 21.17 -10.75 35.76
C ALA A 137 22.52 -10.86 36.49
N PRO A 138 23.37 -9.83 36.47
CA PRO A 138 24.46 -9.72 37.45
C PRO A 138 23.91 -9.14 38.75
N GLN A 139 24.15 -9.85 39.85
CA GLN A 139 23.93 -9.35 41.20
C GLN A 139 24.78 -8.10 41.47
N THR A 140 24.16 -7.00 41.85
CA THR A 140 24.83 -5.90 42.56
C THR A 140 24.06 -5.56 43.82
N THR A 141 24.79 -5.59 44.95
CA THR A 141 24.41 -5.21 46.29
C THR A 141 23.91 -3.76 46.38
N PRO A 142 23.06 -3.46 47.38
CA PRO A 142 22.29 -2.21 47.43
C PRO A 142 23.03 -1.05 48.06
N LEU A 143 22.84 0.16 47.54
CA LEU A 143 23.04 1.39 48.30
C LEU A 143 21.70 2.11 48.41
N SER A 144 21.38 2.39 49.68
CA SER A 144 20.17 2.97 50.21
C SER A 144 19.98 4.47 49.84
N THR A 145 18.78 4.86 49.74
CA THR A 145 18.00 5.94 50.41
C THR A 145 17.27 6.89 49.48
N ASN A 146 16.00 6.96 49.87
CA ASN A 146 15.01 8.02 49.96
C ASN A 146 14.02 8.28 48.82
N GLN A 147 12.87 7.68 48.99
CA GLN A 147 11.52 8.24 49.30
C GLN A 147 10.92 9.31 48.37
N ASN A 148 9.76 8.93 47.89
CA ASN A 148 8.55 9.64 47.53
C ASN A 148 8.22 9.77 46.06
N ALA A 149 7.54 8.75 45.55
CA ALA A 149 6.46 8.93 44.60
C ALA A 149 5.47 7.80 44.77
N SER A 150 4.22 8.15 44.91
CA SER A 150 3.06 7.37 45.25
C SER A 150 2.92 6.05 44.47
N SER A 151 2.91 4.97 45.22
CA SER A 151 2.54 3.61 44.81
C SER A 151 1.06 3.53 44.49
N SER A 152 0.70 3.34 43.23
CA SER A 152 -0.52 2.59 42.92
C SER A 152 -0.19 1.11 43.05
N GLN A 153 -0.49 0.55 44.17
CA GLN A 153 -0.43 -0.91 44.39
C GLN A 153 -1.39 -1.60 43.41
N ASN A 154 -0.83 -2.27 42.42
CA ASN A 154 -1.53 -3.33 41.75
C ASN A 154 -1.67 -4.52 42.70
N SER A 155 -2.86 -4.65 43.27
CA SER A 155 -3.28 -5.88 43.94
C SER A 155 -3.39 -7.01 42.91
N SER A 156 -2.29 -7.67 42.58
CA SER A 156 -2.29 -9.02 42.03
C SER A 156 -2.70 -9.98 43.15
N GLY A 157 -4.02 -10.13 43.36
CA GLY A 157 -4.52 -11.28 44.07
C GLY A 157 -3.95 -12.51 43.37
N ASN A 158 -3.46 -13.45 44.15
CA ASN A 158 -2.86 -14.71 43.71
C ASN A 158 -3.88 -15.50 42.89
N LEU A 159 -3.97 -15.21 41.58
CA LEU A 159 -4.83 -15.92 40.64
C LEU A 159 -4.16 -17.26 40.35
N ASN A 160 -4.60 -18.28 41.08
CA ASN A 160 -4.09 -19.66 40.89
C ASN A 160 -4.87 -20.32 39.74
N MET A 161 -4.61 -19.87 38.49
CA MET A 161 -5.24 -20.40 37.26
C MET A 161 -4.21 -20.62 36.17
N SER A 162 -4.56 -21.43 35.16
CA SER A 162 -3.70 -21.62 33.98
C SER A 162 -3.70 -20.39 33.07
N ALA A 163 -2.72 -20.33 32.15
CA ALA A 163 -2.69 -19.28 31.13
C ALA A 163 -3.91 -19.38 30.20
N GLU A 164 -4.34 -20.59 29.88
CA GLU A 164 -5.49 -20.87 29.02
C GLU A 164 -6.81 -20.40 29.67
N GLU A 165 -6.97 -20.68 30.97
CA GLU A 165 -8.15 -20.23 31.74
C GLU A 165 -8.20 -18.71 31.79
N ALA A 166 -7.07 -18.06 32.08
CA ALA A 166 -6.98 -16.61 32.09
C ALA A 166 -7.28 -16.01 30.72
N ASN A 167 -6.72 -16.57 29.65
CA ASN A 167 -6.98 -16.14 28.29
C ASN A 167 -8.47 -16.27 27.91
N LYS A 168 -9.13 -17.37 28.34
CA LYS A 168 -10.58 -17.55 28.13
C LYS A 168 -11.41 -16.49 28.85
N ILE A 169 -11.11 -16.22 30.12
CA ILE A 169 -11.79 -15.17 30.90
C ILE A 169 -11.58 -13.79 30.25
N ALA A 170 -10.37 -13.52 29.75
CA ALA A 170 -10.05 -12.31 29.04
C ALA A 170 -10.87 -12.16 27.74
N ALA A 171 -10.95 -13.24 26.95
CA ALA A 171 -11.72 -13.26 25.71
C ALA A 171 -13.23 -13.04 25.94
N ASP A 172 -13.79 -13.64 27.01
CA ASP A 172 -15.19 -13.42 27.38
C ASP A 172 -15.45 -11.99 27.86
N ALA A 173 -14.51 -11.41 28.63
CA ALA A 173 -14.58 -10.00 29.04
C ALA A 173 -14.45 -9.06 27.83
N TYR A 174 -13.57 -9.37 26.90
CA TYR A 174 -13.40 -8.60 25.65
C TYR A 174 -14.70 -8.57 24.81
N LYS A 175 -15.36 -9.73 24.62
CA LYS A 175 -16.65 -9.83 23.94
C LYS A 175 -17.75 -8.97 24.56
N THR A 176 -17.72 -8.82 25.88
CA THR A 176 -18.67 -7.96 26.63
C THR A 176 -18.20 -6.50 26.75
N LYS A 177 -17.09 -6.16 26.08
CA LYS A 177 -16.45 -4.83 26.10
C LYS A 177 -15.95 -4.40 27.48
N ASP A 178 -15.76 -5.35 28.41
CA ASP A 178 -15.05 -5.08 29.68
C ASP A 178 -13.53 -5.16 29.42
N TYR A 179 -13.04 -4.16 28.72
CA TYR A 179 -11.64 -4.11 28.28
C TYR A 179 -10.66 -4.05 29.46
N THR A 180 -11.05 -3.45 30.58
CA THR A 180 -10.21 -3.41 31.78
C THR A 180 -10.00 -4.80 32.34
N LYS A 181 -11.06 -5.58 32.46
CA LYS A 181 -10.98 -6.97 32.88
C LYS A 181 -10.25 -7.82 31.84
N ALA A 182 -10.53 -7.64 30.55
CA ALA A 182 -9.85 -8.35 29.47
C ALA A 182 -8.34 -8.14 29.54
N MET A 183 -7.87 -6.89 29.60
CA MET A 183 -6.45 -6.56 29.68
C MET A 183 -5.79 -7.20 30.92
N LYS A 184 -6.43 -7.15 32.08
CA LYS A 184 -5.90 -7.75 33.31
C LYS A 184 -5.61 -9.24 33.13
N TYR A 185 -6.55 -9.99 32.55
CA TYR A 185 -6.42 -11.43 32.40
C TYR A 185 -5.53 -11.80 31.19
N TYR A 186 -5.52 -11.01 30.12
CA TYR A 186 -4.55 -11.20 29.03
C TYR A 186 -3.12 -10.97 29.53
N LEU A 187 -2.85 -9.94 30.32
CA LEU A 187 -1.52 -9.71 30.90
C LEU A 187 -1.10 -10.89 31.79
N TYR A 188 -2.00 -11.42 32.63
CA TYR A 188 -1.71 -12.59 33.44
C TYR A 188 -1.37 -13.83 32.59
N ALA A 189 -2.10 -14.06 31.50
CA ALA A 189 -1.80 -15.16 30.59
C ALA A 189 -0.50 -14.93 29.81
N ALA A 190 -0.25 -13.70 29.39
CA ALA A 190 0.95 -13.30 28.66
C ALA A 190 2.23 -13.41 29.51
N ASP A 191 2.15 -13.14 30.81
CA ASP A 191 3.26 -13.36 31.77
C ASP A 191 3.61 -14.84 31.92
N LYS A 192 2.66 -15.74 31.61
CA LYS A 192 2.86 -17.18 31.49
C LYS A 192 3.21 -17.61 30.06
N ASN A 193 3.65 -16.70 29.26
CA ASN A 193 4.11 -16.92 27.89
C ASN A 193 3.02 -17.42 26.90
N ASN A 194 1.73 -17.09 27.13
CA ASN A 194 0.65 -17.43 26.22
C ASN A 194 0.69 -16.48 25.00
N ASP A 195 0.98 -17.03 23.83
CA ASP A 195 1.12 -16.27 22.58
C ASP A 195 -0.20 -15.65 22.09
N VAL A 196 -1.33 -16.33 22.34
CA VAL A 196 -2.67 -15.81 21.98
C VAL A 196 -3.01 -14.59 22.83
N ALA A 197 -2.72 -14.63 24.13
CA ALA A 197 -2.91 -13.46 25.00
C ALA A 197 -2.01 -12.29 24.59
N GLN A 198 -0.74 -12.56 24.27
CA GLN A 198 0.18 -11.54 23.75
C GLN A 198 -0.33 -10.91 22.47
N TYR A 199 -0.86 -11.69 21.54
CA TYR A 199 -1.48 -11.21 20.31
C TYR A 199 -2.68 -10.28 20.61
N HIS A 200 -3.59 -10.70 21.52
CA HIS A 200 -4.74 -9.88 21.87
C HIS A 200 -4.37 -8.57 22.58
N ILE A 201 -3.33 -8.56 23.42
CA ILE A 201 -2.81 -7.33 24.01
C ILE A 201 -2.31 -6.40 22.89
N GLY A 202 -1.62 -6.94 21.89
CA GLY A 202 -1.21 -6.21 20.70
C GLY A 202 -2.40 -5.55 19.99
N ASN A 203 -3.49 -6.30 19.78
CA ASN A 203 -4.72 -5.76 19.20
C ASN A 203 -5.32 -4.63 20.05
N MET A 204 -5.41 -4.82 21.36
CA MET A 204 -5.95 -3.80 22.27
C MET A 204 -5.16 -2.48 22.19
N TYR A 205 -3.82 -2.54 22.10
CA TYR A 205 -3.00 -1.35 21.86
C TYR A 205 -3.15 -0.77 20.46
N SER A 206 -3.27 -1.64 19.43
CA SER A 206 -3.47 -1.21 18.05
C SER A 206 -4.80 -0.47 17.85
N ASP A 207 -5.85 -0.94 18.50
CA ASP A 207 -7.20 -0.40 18.33
C ASP A 207 -7.54 0.70 19.36
N GLY A 208 -6.78 0.76 20.47
CA GLY A 208 -7.03 1.67 21.59
C GLY A 208 -8.19 1.19 22.48
N GLU A 209 -8.39 -0.13 22.57
CA GLU A 209 -9.48 -0.72 23.36
C GLU A 209 -9.05 -1.01 24.80
N GLY A 210 -9.61 -0.25 25.73
CA GLY A 210 -9.28 -0.31 27.16
C GLY A 210 -7.94 0.31 27.54
N VAL A 211 -7.16 0.74 26.56
CA VAL A 211 -5.89 1.45 26.69
C VAL A 211 -5.80 2.56 25.67
N THR A 212 -4.91 3.52 25.86
CA THR A 212 -4.61 4.49 24.81
C THR A 212 -3.96 3.79 23.62
N LYS A 213 -4.44 4.09 22.42
CA LYS A 213 -3.90 3.54 21.17
C LYS A 213 -2.40 3.81 21.06
N ASP A 214 -1.62 2.75 20.93
CA ASP A 214 -0.16 2.81 20.80
C ASP A 214 0.36 1.68 19.91
N TYR A 215 0.60 1.99 18.66
CA TYR A 215 1.15 1.05 17.69
C TYR A 215 2.54 0.52 18.05
N ARG A 216 3.35 1.27 18.81
CA ARG A 216 4.68 0.80 19.25
C ARG A 216 4.57 -0.28 20.32
N GLU A 217 3.64 -0.09 21.26
CA GLU A 217 3.34 -1.12 22.25
C GLU A 217 2.70 -2.33 21.57
N ALA A 218 1.76 -2.12 20.61
CA ALA A 218 1.18 -3.20 19.82
C ALA A 218 2.28 -4.05 19.13
N MET A 219 3.23 -3.40 18.45
CA MET A 219 4.35 -4.07 17.79
C MET A 219 5.17 -4.95 18.76
N LYS A 220 5.47 -4.45 19.97
CA LYS A 220 6.22 -5.23 20.97
C LYS A 220 5.48 -6.51 21.37
N TRP A 221 4.16 -6.40 21.55
CA TRP A 221 3.35 -7.54 21.93
C TRP A 221 3.17 -8.54 20.77
N TYR A 222 2.97 -8.03 19.55
CA TYR A 222 2.95 -8.89 18.35
C TYR A 222 4.28 -9.61 18.15
N LEU A 223 5.42 -8.97 18.35
CA LEU A 223 6.74 -9.62 18.24
C LEU A 223 6.89 -10.75 19.25
N LYS A 224 6.42 -10.59 20.50
CA LYS A 224 6.44 -11.66 21.50
C LYS A 224 5.63 -12.87 21.02
N ALA A 225 4.41 -12.64 20.55
CA ALA A 225 3.53 -13.70 20.04
C ALA A 225 4.10 -14.35 18.76
N ALA A 226 4.55 -13.55 17.80
CA ALA A 226 5.07 -14.02 16.52
C ALA A 226 6.35 -14.86 16.66
N ASN A 227 7.20 -14.54 17.62
CA ASN A 227 8.40 -15.32 17.94
C ASN A 227 8.06 -16.71 18.51
N GLN A 228 6.86 -16.90 19.02
CA GLN A 228 6.33 -18.20 19.43
C GLN A 228 5.58 -18.92 18.29
N GLY A 229 5.52 -18.31 17.10
CA GLY A 229 4.85 -18.89 15.94
C GLY A 229 3.40 -18.45 15.75
N ASN A 230 2.90 -17.47 16.53
CA ASN A 230 1.55 -16.95 16.33
C ASN A 230 1.40 -16.31 14.95
N VAL A 231 0.61 -16.96 14.11
CA VAL A 231 0.47 -16.63 12.68
C VAL A 231 -0.20 -15.25 12.48
N SER A 232 -1.24 -14.97 13.26
CA SER A 232 -1.94 -13.68 13.20
C SER A 232 -1.04 -12.51 13.62
N ALA A 233 -0.17 -12.73 14.62
CA ALA A 233 0.81 -11.73 15.01
C ALA A 233 1.87 -11.50 13.92
N GLN A 234 2.33 -12.57 13.25
CA GLN A 234 3.24 -12.45 12.10
C GLN A 234 2.62 -11.62 10.97
N TYR A 235 1.34 -11.86 10.67
CA TYR A 235 0.57 -11.09 9.70
C TYR A 235 0.48 -9.61 10.09
N ASN A 236 0.06 -9.32 11.34
CA ASN A 236 -0.10 -7.94 11.81
C ASN A 236 1.23 -7.16 11.81
N ILE A 237 2.36 -7.80 12.17
CA ILE A 237 3.69 -7.19 12.03
C ILE A 237 3.95 -6.83 10.57
N GLY A 238 3.64 -7.74 9.65
CA GLY A 238 3.78 -7.49 8.22
C GLY A 238 2.96 -6.28 7.76
N VAL A 239 1.69 -6.15 8.19
CA VAL A 239 0.83 -5.00 7.90
C VAL A 239 1.43 -3.71 8.46
N MET A 240 1.82 -3.70 9.74
CA MET A 240 2.41 -2.51 10.39
C MET A 240 3.68 -2.03 9.68
N LEU A 241 4.55 -2.95 9.25
CA LEU A 241 5.75 -2.62 8.49
C LEU A 241 5.44 -2.15 7.06
N TYR A 242 4.38 -2.70 6.45
CA TYR A 242 3.93 -2.30 5.11
C TYR A 242 3.34 -0.89 5.09
N ASP A 243 2.56 -0.53 6.10
CA ASP A 243 1.91 0.77 6.21
C ASP A 243 2.79 1.83 6.89
N GLY A 244 3.73 1.41 7.74
CA GLY A 244 4.56 2.28 8.55
C GLY A 244 3.85 2.73 9.84
N GLU A 245 2.92 1.91 10.37
CA GLU A 245 2.19 2.22 11.60
C GLU A 245 3.00 1.86 12.85
N GLY A 246 3.37 2.86 13.63
CA GLY A 246 4.17 2.70 14.86
C GLY A 246 5.66 2.36 14.63
N VAL A 247 6.01 2.00 13.41
CA VAL A 247 7.37 1.68 12.96
C VAL A 247 7.65 2.35 11.62
N ALA A 248 8.91 2.48 11.24
CA ALA A 248 9.25 2.94 9.89
C ALA A 248 8.76 1.92 8.84
N LYS A 249 8.19 2.42 7.76
CA LYS A 249 7.75 1.57 6.63
C LYS A 249 8.94 0.79 6.08
N ASN A 250 8.81 -0.55 6.02
CA ASN A 250 9.84 -1.45 5.50
C ASN A 250 9.20 -2.61 4.72
N LEU A 251 9.06 -2.44 3.42
CA LEU A 251 8.38 -3.40 2.55
C LEU A 251 9.08 -4.77 2.48
N THR A 252 10.42 -4.79 2.55
CA THR A 252 11.17 -6.06 2.53
C THR A 252 10.97 -6.86 3.81
N GLU A 253 10.96 -6.21 4.95
CA GLU A 253 10.69 -6.87 6.23
C GLU A 253 9.22 -7.27 6.36
N ALA A 254 8.30 -6.41 5.87
CA ALA A 254 6.89 -6.73 5.75
C ALA A 254 6.68 -8.03 4.96
N PHE A 255 7.32 -8.13 3.79
CA PHE A 255 7.28 -9.35 2.97
C PHE A 255 7.77 -10.58 3.75
N ASN A 256 8.88 -10.47 4.48
CA ASN A 256 9.43 -11.60 5.24
C ASN A 256 8.49 -12.08 6.36
N TRP A 257 7.83 -11.15 7.07
CA TRP A 257 6.85 -11.51 8.10
C TRP A 257 5.58 -12.09 7.51
N MET A 258 5.05 -11.48 6.44
CA MET A 258 3.91 -11.99 5.69
C MET A 258 4.18 -13.40 5.13
N LEU A 259 5.41 -13.63 4.62
CA LEU A 259 5.81 -14.93 4.09
C LEU A 259 5.81 -16.02 5.16
N LYS A 260 6.19 -15.71 6.41
CA LYS A 260 6.09 -16.66 7.53
C LYS A 260 4.62 -17.06 7.77
N ALA A 261 3.73 -16.07 7.87
CA ALA A 261 2.30 -16.33 8.05
C ALA A 261 1.70 -17.11 6.86
N ALA A 262 2.03 -16.72 5.63
CA ALA A 262 1.58 -17.39 4.41
C ALA A 262 2.05 -18.86 4.32
N ASN A 263 3.29 -19.14 4.73
CA ASN A 263 3.83 -20.49 4.78
C ASN A 263 3.18 -21.35 5.87
N SER A 264 2.65 -20.73 6.92
CA SER A 264 1.85 -21.39 7.96
C SER A 264 0.41 -21.67 7.53
N GLY A 265 0.04 -21.30 6.28
CA GLY A 265 -1.26 -21.60 5.70
C GLY A 265 -2.28 -20.46 5.79
N ASP A 266 -1.93 -19.31 6.35
CA ASP A 266 -2.84 -18.16 6.43
C ASP A 266 -3.21 -17.65 5.04
N SER A 267 -4.51 -17.72 4.69
CA SER A 267 -5.00 -17.38 3.36
C SER A 267 -4.96 -15.88 3.08
N GLU A 268 -5.09 -15.05 4.10
CA GLU A 268 -5.00 -13.59 3.98
C GLU A 268 -3.56 -13.17 3.70
N ALA A 269 -2.60 -13.73 4.45
CA ALA A 269 -1.17 -13.53 4.19
C ALA A 269 -0.76 -14.06 2.81
N GLN A 270 -1.27 -15.23 2.39
CA GLN A 270 -1.01 -15.76 1.05
C GLN A 270 -1.51 -14.81 -0.04
N ASN A 271 -2.72 -14.26 0.11
CA ASN A 271 -3.23 -13.25 -0.81
C ASN A 271 -2.37 -11.99 -0.78
N PHE A 272 -1.94 -11.54 0.39
CA PHE A 272 -1.09 -10.36 0.52
C PHE A 272 0.29 -10.56 -0.14
N ILE A 273 0.93 -11.70 0.05
CA ILE A 273 2.17 -12.07 -0.64
C ILE A 273 1.96 -12.07 -2.16
N GLY A 274 0.81 -12.57 -2.64
CA GLY A 274 0.43 -12.48 -4.04
C GLY A 274 0.44 -11.05 -4.56
N SER A 275 -0.18 -10.11 -3.82
CA SER A 275 -0.19 -8.69 -4.21
C SER A 275 1.20 -8.04 -4.13
N MET A 276 2.03 -8.41 -3.17
CA MET A 276 3.41 -7.90 -3.08
C MET A 276 4.25 -8.34 -4.29
N TYR A 277 4.08 -9.56 -4.79
CA TYR A 277 4.72 -9.99 -6.04
C TYR A 277 4.11 -9.29 -7.27
N GLU A 278 2.78 -9.06 -7.29
CA GLU A 278 2.10 -8.37 -8.38
C GLU A 278 2.56 -6.92 -8.52
N ASP A 279 2.79 -6.22 -7.39
CA ASP A 279 3.16 -4.80 -7.37
C ASP A 279 4.69 -4.59 -7.33
N GLY A 280 5.47 -5.61 -6.98
CA GLY A 280 6.91 -5.48 -6.72
C GLY A 280 7.22 -4.79 -5.38
N ASN A 281 6.33 -4.89 -4.41
CA ASN A 281 6.47 -4.28 -3.09
C ASN A 281 7.31 -5.16 -2.15
N GLY A 282 8.53 -4.72 -1.83
CA GLY A 282 9.45 -5.45 -0.94
C GLY A 282 10.07 -6.71 -1.56
N VAL A 283 9.66 -7.07 -2.77
CA VAL A 283 10.14 -8.20 -3.56
C VAL A 283 10.15 -7.83 -5.04
N LYS A 284 10.93 -8.50 -5.86
CA LYS A 284 10.92 -8.28 -7.30
C LYS A 284 9.55 -8.67 -7.87
N HIS A 285 8.99 -7.79 -8.71
CA HIS A 285 7.74 -8.04 -9.44
C HIS A 285 7.78 -9.36 -10.20
N ASP A 286 6.77 -10.23 -9.98
CA ASP A 286 6.64 -11.53 -10.64
C ASP A 286 5.17 -12.00 -10.64
N TYR A 287 4.50 -11.88 -11.77
CA TYR A 287 3.11 -12.37 -11.93
C TYR A 287 2.96 -13.88 -11.78
N ILE A 288 4.00 -14.68 -12.06
CA ILE A 288 3.90 -16.15 -11.93
C ILE A 288 3.91 -16.53 -10.45
N GLU A 289 4.77 -15.90 -9.65
CA GLU A 289 4.77 -16.10 -8.20
C GLU A 289 3.48 -15.53 -7.56
N ALA A 290 3.01 -14.34 -7.99
CA ALA A 290 1.73 -13.78 -7.57
C ALA A 290 0.58 -14.79 -7.78
N TYR A 291 0.49 -15.36 -8.99
CA TYR A 291 -0.53 -16.37 -9.30
C TYR A 291 -0.47 -17.58 -8.37
N LYS A 292 0.72 -18.10 -8.09
CA LYS A 292 0.88 -19.27 -7.22
C LYS A 292 0.38 -19.00 -5.78
N TRP A 293 0.68 -17.81 -5.26
CA TRP A 293 0.24 -17.43 -3.92
C TRP A 293 -1.25 -17.14 -3.85
N TYR A 294 -1.79 -16.40 -4.82
CA TYR A 294 -3.23 -16.21 -4.93
C TYR A 294 -3.98 -17.53 -5.07
N LEU A 295 -3.44 -18.49 -5.85
CA LEU A 295 -4.08 -19.80 -6.03
C LEU A 295 -4.19 -20.57 -4.71
N LYS A 296 -3.11 -20.59 -3.91
CA LYS A 296 -3.15 -21.22 -2.57
C LYS A 296 -4.25 -20.63 -1.70
N ALA A 297 -4.38 -19.32 -1.63
CA ALA A 297 -5.43 -18.66 -0.87
C ALA A 297 -6.84 -18.90 -1.45
N ALA A 298 -6.96 -18.87 -2.78
CA ALA A 298 -8.22 -19.08 -3.49
C ALA A 298 -8.76 -20.51 -3.33
N GLU A 299 -7.88 -21.50 -3.31
CA GLU A 299 -8.22 -22.92 -3.05
C GLU A 299 -8.70 -23.15 -1.61
N GLN A 300 -8.27 -22.34 -0.66
CA GLN A 300 -8.80 -22.31 0.70
C GLN A 300 -10.15 -21.59 0.80
N GLY A 301 -10.64 -21.01 -0.30
CA GLY A 301 -11.93 -20.32 -0.33
C GLY A 301 -11.83 -18.81 -0.08
N TYR A 302 -10.64 -18.21 0.04
CA TYR A 302 -10.51 -16.79 0.30
C TYR A 302 -11.02 -15.97 -0.90
N ALA A 303 -12.14 -15.25 -0.71
CA ALA A 303 -12.89 -14.62 -1.80
C ALA A 303 -12.07 -13.59 -2.59
N LEU A 304 -11.27 -12.76 -1.91
CA LEU A 304 -10.43 -11.77 -2.57
C LEU A 304 -9.34 -12.42 -3.44
N ALA A 305 -8.76 -13.54 -2.99
CA ALA A 305 -7.81 -14.28 -3.80
C ALA A 305 -8.47 -14.94 -5.01
N GLN A 306 -9.70 -15.46 -4.87
CA GLN A 306 -10.49 -15.97 -6.00
C GLN A 306 -10.75 -14.85 -7.03
N TYR A 307 -11.07 -13.64 -6.55
CA TYR A 307 -11.19 -12.47 -7.41
C TYR A 307 -9.87 -12.17 -8.14
N ASN A 308 -8.75 -12.14 -7.42
CA ASN A 308 -7.43 -11.85 -8.00
C ASN A 308 -7.02 -12.90 -9.06
N ILE A 309 -7.23 -14.18 -8.79
CA ILE A 309 -7.03 -15.26 -9.79
C ILE A 309 -7.90 -15.03 -11.04
N ALA A 310 -9.16 -14.62 -10.83
CA ALA A 310 -10.05 -14.30 -11.95
C ALA A 310 -9.51 -13.14 -12.80
N VAL A 311 -9.00 -12.08 -12.15
CA VAL A 311 -8.36 -10.94 -12.83
C VAL A 311 -7.12 -11.40 -13.63
N MET A 312 -6.29 -12.26 -13.06
CA MET A 312 -5.10 -12.78 -13.73
C MET A 312 -5.45 -13.58 -14.98
N TYR A 313 -6.46 -14.47 -14.92
CA TYR A 313 -6.97 -15.16 -16.10
C TYR A 313 -7.61 -14.21 -17.11
N ASP A 314 -8.30 -13.18 -16.66
CA ASP A 314 -8.96 -12.20 -17.52
C ASP A 314 -7.95 -11.36 -18.33
N LYS A 315 -6.84 -11.00 -17.71
CA LYS A 315 -5.79 -10.18 -18.32
C LYS A 315 -4.66 -10.98 -18.96
N GLY A 316 -4.51 -12.27 -18.61
CA GLY A 316 -3.37 -13.09 -19.03
C GLY A 316 -2.08 -12.72 -18.30
N GLN A 317 -2.17 -12.34 -17.02
CA GLN A 317 -1.02 -11.98 -16.17
C GLN A 317 -0.55 -13.19 -15.38
N GLY A 318 0.69 -13.63 -15.57
CA GLY A 318 1.25 -14.83 -14.94
C GLY A 318 0.68 -16.17 -15.44
N VAL A 319 -0.44 -16.11 -16.16
CA VAL A 319 -1.12 -17.27 -16.77
C VAL A 319 -1.62 -16.91 -18.16
N LYS A 320 -1.87 -17.91 -19.01
CA LYS A 320 -2.50 -17.68 -20.32
C LYS A 320 -3.93 -17.14 -20.11
N GLN A 321 -4.27 -16.07 -20.83
CA GLN A 321 -5.62 -15.50 -20.79
C GLN A 321 -6.69 -16.55 -21.07
N ASN A 322 -7.69 -16.62 -20.19
CA ASN A 322 -8.80 -17.56 -20.30
C ASN A 322 -10.06 -16.98 -19.64
N TYR A 323 -10.96 -16.44 -20.45
CA TYR A 323 -12.20 -15.82 -19.96
C TYR A 323 -13.16 -16.82 -19.29
N SER A 324 -13.14 -18.09 -19.66
CA SER A 324 -13.98 -19.11 -19.02
C SER A 324 -13.50 -19.43 -17.60
N GLU A 325 -12.19 -19.57 -17.41
CA GLU A 325 -11.62 -19.73 -16.06
C GLU A 325 -11.81 -18.46 -15.24
N ALA A 326 -11.59 -17.27 -15.83
CA ALA A 326 -11.85 -15.99 -15.17
C ALA A 326 -13.31 -15.92 -14.65
N TYR A 327 -14.28 -16.27 -15.50
CA TYR A 327 -15.70 -16.29 -15.11
C TYR A 327 -15.97 -17.23 -13.92
N LYS A 328 -15.43 -18.44 -13.96
CA LYS A 328 -15.61 -19.42 -12.87
C LYS A 328 -15.08 -18.92 -11.53
N TRP A 329 -13.89 -18.31 -11.54
CA TRP A 329 -13.29 -17.78 -10.33
C TRP A 329 -13.99 -16.51 -9.83
N TYR A 330 -14.40 -15.59 -10.75
CA TYR A 330 -15.25 -14.46 -10.39
C TYR A 330 -16.56 -14.93 -9.76
N LEU A 331 -17.20 -15.99 -10.30
CA LEU A 331 -18.47 -16.50 -9.78
C LEU A 331 -18.28 -17.01 -8.34
N LYS A 332 -17.23 -17.79 -8.05
CA LYS A 332 -16.93 -18.26 -6.68
C LYS A 332 -16.78 -17.11 -5.70
N ALA A 333 -16.05 -16.06 -6.06
CA ALA A 333 -15.88 -14.88 -5.22
C ALA A 333 -17.18 -14.09 -5.06
N ALA A 334 -17.96 -13.95 -6.15
CA ALA A 334 -19.24 -13.24 -6.17
C ALA A 334 -20.32 -13.92 -5.30
N GLU A 335 -20.33 -15.26 -5.29
CA GLU A 335 -21.24 -16.06 -4.45
C GLU A 335 -20.95 -15.87 -2.95
N GLN A 336 -19.69 -15.57 -2.59
CA GLN A 336 -19.29 -15.20 -1.23
C GLN A 336 -19.57 -13.72 -0.89
N GLY A 337 -20.10 -12.95 -1.85
CA GLY A 337 -20.46 -11.55 -1.63
C GLY A 337 -19.39 -10.54 -2.05
N GLU A 338 -18.26 -10.98 -2.64
CA GLU A 338 -17.22 -10.04 -3.08
C GLU A 338 -17.80 -9.12 -4.17
N GLN A 339 -17.85 -7.84 -3.86
CA GLN A 339 -18.56 -6.82 -4.62
C GLN A 339 -17.99 -6.62 -6.03
N SER A 340 -16.68 -6.59 -6.16
CA SER A 340 -16.00 -6.38 -7.45
C SER A 340 -16.16 -7.62 -8.35
N ALA A 341 -16.19 -8.81 -7.76
CA ALA A 341 -16.46 -10.05 -8.47
C ALA A 341 -17.90 -10.08 -9.02
N GLN A 342 -18.89 -9.68 -8.20
CA GLN A 342 -20.28 -9.56 -8.64
C GLN A 342 -20.42 -8.61 -9.83
N ASN A 343 -19.75 -7.45 -9.79
CA ASN A 343 -19.71 -6.53 -10.92
C ASN A 343 -19.09 -7.17 -12.17
N ASN A 344 -18.00 -7.90 -12.01
CA ASN A 344 -17.30 -8.52 -13.14
C ASN A 344 -18.10 -9.71 -13.73
N VAL A 345 -18.75 -10.52 -12.89
CA VAL A 345 -19.68 -11.57 -13.34
C VAL A 345 -20.79 -10.95 -14.20
N GLY A 346 -21.42 -9.86 -13.72
CA GLY A 346 -22.40 -9.12 -14.50
C GLY A 346 -21.86 -8.65 -15.84
N GLY A 347 -20.62 -8.12 -15.86
CA GLY A 347 -19.94 -7.68 -17.09
C GLY A 347 -19.66 -8.82 -18.07
N LYS A 348 -19.24 -9.98 -17.58
CA LYS A 348 -18.97 -11.19 -18.39
C LYS A 348 -20.26 -11.74 -19.00
N LEU A 349 -21.32 -11.85 -18.23
CA LEU A 349 -22.64 -12.26 -18.69
C LEU A 349 -23.24 -11.29 -19.72
N TYR A 350 -23.07 -9.99 -19.50
CA TYR A 350 -23.54 -8.97 -20.43
C TYR A 350 -22.86 -9.05 -21.80
N LYS A 351 -21.55 -9.34 -21.82
CA LYS A 351 -20.73 -9.42 -23.04
C LYS A 351 -20.72 -10.80 -23.68
N GLY A 352 -21.14 -11.86 -22.97
CA GLY A 352 -20.96 -13.24 -23.40
C GLY A 352 -19.48 -13.66 -23.41
N GLN A 353 -18.68 -13.16 -22.45
CA GLN A 353 -17.24 -13.33 -22.44
C GLN A 353 -16.80 -14.44 -21.47
N GLY A 354 -16.49 -15.60 -21.99
CA GLY A 354 -16.18 -16.82 -21.23
C GLY A 354 -17.40 -17.57 -20.71
N VAL A 355 -18.60 -17.05 -20.96
CA VAL A 355 -19.91 -17.62 -20.60
C VAL A 355 -20.94 -17.19 -21.66
N ALA A 356 -22.02 -17.93 -21.82
CA ALA A 356 -23.11 -17.52 -22.69
C ALA A 356 -23.70 -16.17 -22.23
N GLN A 357 -24.03 -15.31 -23.21
CA GLN A 357 -24.61 -14.00 -22.91
C GLN A 357 -25.98 -14.14 -22.23
N ASN A 358 -26.15 -13.47 -21.11
CA ASN A 358 -27.40 -13.47 -20.36
C ASN A 358 -27.61 -12.12 -19.67
N TYR A 359 -28.42 -11.26 -20.26
CA TYR A 359 -28.66 -9.90 -19.74
C TYR A 359 -29.45 -9.89 -18.43
N THR A 360 -30.36 -10.84 -18.24
CA THR A 360 -31.17 -10.94 -17.02
C THR A 360 -30.28 -11.31 -15.82
N GLU A 361 -29.43 -12.29 -16.01
CA GLU A 361 -28.50 -12.71 -14.96
C GLU A 361 -27.44 -11.61 -14.69
N ALA A 362 -26.96 -10.93 -15.74
CA ALA A 362 -26.07 -9.78 -15.61
C ALA A 362 -26.69 -8.66 -14.75
N PHE A 363 -27.97 -8.34 -15.00
CA PHE A 363 -28.72 -7.37 -14.20
C PHE A 363 -28.78 -7.78 -12.73
N ASN A 364 -29.08 -9.04 -12.45
CA ASN A 364 -29.20 -9.55 -11.07
C ASN A 364 -27.85 -9.46 -10.31
N TRP A 365 -26.76 -9.80 -10.97
CA TRP A 365 -25.43 -9.67 -10.35
C TRP A 365 -25.02 -8.21 -10.15
N TRP A 366 -25.28 -7.35 -11.12
CA TRP A 366 -25.04 -5.92 -10.97
C TRP A 366 -25.91 -5.31 -9.88
N LEU A 367 -27.16 -5.76 -9.73
CA LEU A 367 -28.05 -5.27 -8.68
C LEU A 367 -27.50 -5.60 -7.29
N LYS A 368 -27.06 -6.86 -7.07
CA LYS A 368 -26.40 -7.25 -5.82
C LYS A 368 -25.20 -6.37 -5.49
N ALA A 369 -24.31 -6.15 -6.46
CA ALA A 369 -23.15 -5.29 -6.26
C ALA A 369 -23.51 -3.81 -6.05
N ALA A 370 -24.52 -3.31 -6.77
CA ALA A 370 -25.01 -1.93 -6.67
C ALA A 370 -25.64 -1.64 -5.31
N GLU A 371 -26.38 -2.59 -4.74
CA GLU A 371 -26.97 -2.51 -3.40
C GLU A 371 -25.90 -2.47 -2.30
N GLN A 372 -24.76 -3.14 -2.51
CA GLN A 372 -23.57 -3.04 -1.66
C GLN A 372 -22.79 -1.73 -1.87
N GLY A 373 -23.18 -0.89 -2.84
CA GLY A 373 -22.55 0.41 -3.07
C GLY A 373 -21.59 0.47 -4.26
N ASN A 374 -21.39 -0.60 -5.04
CA ASN A 374 -20.48 -0.57 -6.19
C ASN A 374 -20.91 0.46 -7.24
N ALA A 375 -20.12 1.53 -7.41
CA ALA A 375 -20.45 2.63 -8.32
C ALA A 375 -20.58 2.20 -9.79
N SER A 376 -19.72 1.26 -10.25
CA SER A 376 -19.78 0.74 -11.62
C SER A 376 -21.08 -0.05 -11.86
N SER A 377 -21.45 -0.88 -10.91
CA SER A 377 -22.71 -1.64 -10.98
C SER A 377 -23.94 -0.72 -10.90
N GLN A 378 -23.93 0.30 -10.04
CA GLN A 378 -24.99 1.32 -10.00
C GLN A 378 -25.14 2.02 -11.35
N TYR A 379 -24.03 2.35 -11.98
CA TYR A 379 -24.05 2.91 -13.34
C TYR A 379 -24.65 1.94 -14.35
N HIS A 380 -24.29 0.66 -14.33
CA HIS A 380 -24.84 -0.34 -15.24
C HIS A 380 -26.34 -0.58 -15.02
N ILE A 381 -26.80 -0.60 -13.77
CA ILE A 381 -28.23 -0.65 -13.44
C ILE A 381 -28.95 0.59 -13.99
N GLY A 382 -28.35 1.77 -13.82
CA GLY A 382 -28.88 3.01 -14.43
C GLY A 382 -29.03 2.92 -15.95
N LEU A 383 -28.03 2.33 -16.65
CA LEU A 383 -28.10 2.08 -18.10
C LEU A 383 -29.24 1.12 -18.46
N MET A 384 -29.45 0.04 -17.68
CA MET A 384 -30.50 -0.93 -17.93
C MET A 384 -31.88 -0.28 -17.86
N TYR A 385 -32.15 0.55 -16.85
CA TYR A 385 -33.40 1.32 -16.73
C TYR A 385 -33.49 2.40 -17.81
N TYR A 386 -32.42 3.08 -18.14
CA TYR A 386 -32.41 4.15 -19.13
C TYR A 386 -32.80 3.63 -20.54
N PHE A 387 -32.27 2.47 -20.94
CA PHE A 387 -32.54 1.89 -22.25
C PHE A 387 -33.72 0.89 -22.26
N GLY A 388 -34.25 0.53 -21.11
CA GLY A 388 -35.32 -0.48 -21.02
C GLY A 388 -34.82 -1.89 -21.38
N LYS A 389 -33.57 -2.22 -21.05
CA LYS A 389 -32.98 -3.53 -21.35
C LYS A 389 -33.15 -4.45 -20.15
N VAL A 390 -33.85 -5.58 -20.31
CA VAL A 390 -34.24 -6.53 -19.24
C VAL A 390 -35.38 -6.02 -18.38
N VAL A 391 -35.37 -4.76 -18.00
CA VAL A 391 -36.41 -4.07 -17.22
C VAL A 391 -37.14 -3.07 -18.10
N LYS A 392 -38.38 -2.71 -17.73
CA LYS A 392 -39.12 -1.64 -18.43
C LYS A 392 -38.31 -0.33 -18.32
N GLN A 393 -38.25 0.41 -19.42
CA GLN A 393 -37.63 1.74 -19.43
C GLN A 393 -38.21 2.63 -18.34
N ASP A 394 -37.34 3.15 -17.48
CA ASP A 394 -37.71 4.08 -16.41
C ASP A 394 -36.57 5.07 -16.17
N TYR A 395 -36.76 6.28 -16.68
CA TYR A 395 -35.77 7.35 -16.51
C TYR A 395 -35.68 7.82 -15.05
N THR A 396 -36.74 7.70 -14.27
CA THR A 396 -36.72 8.08 -12.85
C THR A 396 -35.86 7.11 -12.06
N GLU A 397 -36.04 5.81 -12.25
CA GLU A 397 -35.13 4.83 -11.63
C GLU A 397 -33.68 4.95 -12.15
N ALA A 398 -33.49 5.17 -13.46
CA ALA A 398 -32.17 5.42 -14.03
C ALA A 398 -31.46 6.60 -13.35
N SER A 399 -32.20 7.71 -13.12
CA SER A 399 -31.63 8.90 -12.47
C SER A 399 -31.16 8.63 -11.04
N LYS A 400 -31.92 7.86 -10.27
CA LYS A 400 -31.55 7.47 -8.89
C LYS A 400 -30.26 6.68 -8.86
N TRP A 401 -30.11 5.70 -9.75
CA TRP A 401 -28.92 4.87 -9.82
C TRP A 401 -27.70 5.62 -10.35
N TYR A 402 -27.87 6.45 -11.37
CA TYR A 402 -26.78 7.33 -11.84
C TYR A 402 -26.35 8.32 -10.77
N LEU A 403 -27.29 8.89 -9.99
CA LEU A 403 -26.95 9.83 -8.93
C LEU A 403 -26.09 9.17 -7.86
N LYS A 404 -26.46 7.98 -7.38
CA LYS A 404 -25.64 7.20 -6.43
C LYS A 404 -24.22 6.98 -6.95
N ALA A 405 -24.04 6.56 -8.21
CA ALA A 405 -22.74 6.36 -8.81
C ALA A 405 -21.95 7.67 -9.03
N ALA A 406 -22.65 8.74 -9.40
CA ALA A 406 -22.07 10.06 -9.63
C ALA A 406 -21.56 10.73 -8.34
N GLU A 407 -22.28 10.54 -7.24
CA GLU A 407 -21.88 11.01 -5.90
C GLU A 407 -20.60 10.32 -5.41
N GLN A 408 -20.37 9.08 -5.80
CA GLN A 408 -19.11 8.35 -5.57
C GLN A 408 -17.98 8.76 -6.52
N GLY A 409 -18.20 9.70 -7.41
CA GLY A 409 -17.18 10.25 -8.28
C GLY A 409 -17.09 9.62 -9.68
N LEU A 410 -17.91 8.62 -10.03
CA LEU A 410 -17.83 7.97 -11.34
C LEU A 410 -18.18 8.96 -12.47
N HIS A 411 -17.21 9.37 -13.27
CA HIS A 411 -17.35 10.39 -14.31
C HIS A 411 -18.41 10.05 -15.37
N LEU A 412 -18.57 8.77 -15.72
CA LEU A 412 -19.61 8.32 -16.65
C LEU A 412 -21.01 8.58 -16.09
N ALA A 413 -21.22 8.32 -14.81
CA ALA A 413 -22.48 8.59 -14.14
C ALA A 413 -22.70 10.09 -13.95
N GLN A 414 -21.67 10.86 -13.61
CA GLN A 414 -21.73 12.33 -13.53
C GLN A 414 -22.13 12.95 -14.88
N TYR A 415 -21.59 12.46 -15.96
CA TYR A 415 -21.99 12.90 -17.30
C TYR A 415 -23.46 12.55 -17.57
N ASN A 416 -23.89 11.31 -17.32
CA ASN A 416 -25.26 10.88 -17.60
C ASN A 416 -26.29 11.62 -16.75
N ILE A 417 -26.01 11.87 -15.48
CA ILE A 417 -26.91 12.68 -14.63
C ILE A 417 -26.96 14.14 -15.12
N GLY A 418 -25.85 14.68 -15.61
CA GLY A 418 -25.80 15.97 -16.31
C GLY A 418 -26.74 15.99 -17.53
N VAL A 419 -26.69 14.96 -18.37
CA VAL A 419 -27.61 14.79 -19.52
C VAL A 419 -29.07 14.71 -19.05
N MET A 420 -29.36 13.97 -17.98
CA MET A 420 -30.73 13.87 -17.47
C MET A 420 -31.26 15.20 -16.97
N TYR A 421 -30.44 16.01 -16.29
CA TYR A 421 -30.81 17.36 -15.89
C TYR A 421 -30.96 18.31 -17.10
N GLU A 422 -30.11 18.18 -18.11
CA GLU A 422 -30.17 19.03 -19.31
C GLU A 422 -31.46 18.81 -20.10
N TYR A 423 -31.90 17.54 -20.23
CA TYR A 423 -33.07 17.20 -21.05
C TYR A 423 -34.35 16.92 -20.24
N GLY A 424 -34.31 16.98 -18.92
CA GLY A 424 -35.47 16.70 -18.07
C GLY A 424 -35.91 15.25 -18.12
N ARG A 425 -34.98 14.28 -18.27
CA ARG A 425 -35.33 12.85 -18.37
C ARG A 425 -35.37 12.22 -17.01
N GLY A 426 -36.54 11.87 -16.53
CA GLY A 426 -36.77 11.26 -15.21
C GLY A 426 -36.46 12.14 -14.01
N ILE A 427 -36.10 13.39 -14.26
CA ILE A 427 -35.79 14.43 -13.29
C ILE A 427 -36.19 15.78 -13.88
N GLN A 428 -36.56 16.74 -13.05
CA GLN A 428 -36.94 18.08 -13.54
C GLN A 428 -35.75 18.73 -14.25
N GLN A 429 -35.97 19.29 -15.44
CA GLN A 429 -34.93 19.98 -16.20
C GLN A 429 -34.33 21.12 -15.39
N ASN A 430 -32.98 21.14 -15.34
CA ASN A 430 -32.23 22.12 -14.57
C ASN A 430 -30.82 22.30 -15.19
N TYR A 431 -30.65 23.32 -16.04
CA TYR A 431 -29.37 23.60 -16.69
C TYR A 431 -28.24 23.95 -15.71
N PRO A 432 -28.43 24.75 -14.65
CA PRO A 432 -27.41 24.94 -13.62
C PRO A 432 -26.92 23.64 -12.97
N GLU A 433 -27.81 22.70 -12.66
CA GLU A 433 -27.42 21.39 -12.13
C GLU A 433 -26.70 20.54 -13.19
N ALA A 434 -27.18 20.55 -14.44
CA ALA A 434 -26.50 19.88 -15.55
C ALA A 434 -25.05 20.37 -15.68
N TYR A 435 -24.85 21.69 -15.65
CA TYR A 435 -23.50 22.28 -15.69
C TYR A 435 -22.62 21.81 -14.54
N LYS A 436 -23.13 21.78 -13.32
CA LYS A 436 -22.35 21.31 -12.15
C LYS A 436 -21.89 19.86 -12.31
N TRP A 437 -22.77 18.99 -12.79
CA TRP A 437 -22.44 17.58 -12.98
C TRP A 437 -21.48 17.35 -14.15
N TYR A 438 -21.70 18.04 -15.29
CA TYR A 438 -20.75 18.01 -16.38
C TYR A 438 -19.38 18.53 -15.96
N LEU A 439 -19.33 19.58 -15.12
CA LEU A 439 -18.06 20.13 -14.64
C LEU A 439 -17.26 19.13 -13.78
N LYS A 440 -17.95 18.34 -12.95
CA LYS A 440 -17.31 17.26 -12.18
C LYS A 440 -16.68 16.22 -13.11
N ALA A 441 -17.40 15.75 -14.12
CA ALA A 441 -16.89 14.80 -15.11
C ALA A 441 -15.78 15.40 -16.00
N ALA A 442 -15.94 16.65 -16.43
CA ALA A 442 -14.98 17.36 -17.27
C ALA A 442 -13.63 17.58 -16.57
N LYS A 443 -13.65 17.87 -15.26
CA LYS A 443 -12.44 17.98 -14.43
C LYS A 443 -11.66 16.67 -14.30
N GLN A 444 -12.32 15.54 -14.47
CA GLN A 444 -11.71 14.20 -14.53
C GLN A 444 -11.21 13.84 -15.95
N GLY A 445 -11.27 14.77 -16.89
CA GLY A 445 -10.80 14.54 -18.25
C GLY A 445 -11.83 13.93 -19.21
N TYR A 446 -13.11 13.79 -18.80
CA TYR A 446 -14.10 13.16 -19.67
C TYR A 446 -14.48 14.10 -20.84
N ALA A 447 -14.03 13.75 -22.04
CA ALA A 447 -14.08 14.61 -23.22
C ALA A 447 -15.51 15.05 -23.62
N LEU A 448 -16.51 14.16 -23.49
CA LEU A 448 -17.91 14.53 -23.77
C LEU A 448 -18.46 15.56 -22.77
N ALA A 449 -18.05 15.48 -21.52
CA ALA A 449 -18.43 16.47 -20.52
C ALA A 449 -17.71 17.81 -20.79
N GLN A 450 -16.45 17.79 -21.19
CA GLN A 450 -15.71 19.00 -21.60
C GLN A 450 -16.35 19.66 -22.82
N LEU A 451 -16.80 18.86 -23.79
CA LEU A 451 -17.56 19.36 -24.94
C LEU A 451 -18.84 20.07 -24.49
N ASN A 452 -19.67 19.41 -23.64
CA ASN A 452 -20.95 19.95 -23.20
C ASN A 452 -20.79 21.21 -22.33
N ILE A 453 -19.78 21.25 -21.45
CA ILE A 453 -19.43 22.48 -20.71
C ILE A 453 -19.12 23.62 -21.67
N GLY A 454 -18.33 23.37 -22.71
CA GLY A 454 -18.04 24.35 -23.74
C GLY A 454 -19.29 24.85 -24.46
N VAL A 455 -20.23 23.94 -24.81
CA VAL A 455 -21.50 24.31 -25.43
C VAL A 455 -22.35 25.17 -24.49
N MET A 456 -22.50 24.76 -23.20
CA MET A 456 -23.28 25.53 -22.23
C MET A 456 -22.72 26.94 -22.00
N LEU A 457 -21.39 27.09 -21.96
CA LEU A 457 -20.72 28.38 -21.85
C LEU A 457 -20.84 29.22 -23.12
N PHE A 458 -20.80 28.57 -24.29
CA PHE A 458 -20.94 29.25 -25.58
C PHE A 458 -22.37 29.79 -25.77
N ASP A 459 -23.37 29.00 -25.42
CA ASP A 459 -24.79 29.35 -25.55
C ASP A 459 -25.33 30.19 -24.38
N GLY A 460 -24.65 30.21 -23.24
CA GLY A 460 -25.16 30.81 -22.01
C GLY A 460 -26.26 29.99 -21.35
N LYS A 461 -26.28 28.68 -21.55
CA LYS A 461 -27.31 27.76 -21.04
C LYS A 461 -27.09 27.42 -19.58
N GLY A 462 -27.93 27.96 -18.69
CA GLY A 462 -27.84 27.71 -17.24
C GLY A 462 -26.65 28.37 -16.53
N ILE A 463 -25.83 29.08 -17.27
CA ILE A 463 -24.67 29.84 -16.80
C ILE A 463 -24.48 31.07 -17.69
N LYS A 464 -23.82 32.10 -17.18
CA LYS A 464 -23.47 33.29 -18.01
C LYS A 464 -22.58 32.88 -19.18
N GLN A 465 -22.95 33.33 -20.38
CA GLN A 465 -22.18 33.12 -21.60
C GLN A 465 -20.73 33.59 -21.44
N ASN A 466 -19.78 32.73 -21.87
CA ASN A 466 -18.35 32.99 -21.78
C ASN A 466 -17.58 32.25 -22.90
N TYR A 467 -17.42 32.91 -24.02
CA TYR A 467 -16.73 32.33 -25.19
C TYR A 467 -15.27 31.93 -24.89
N LYS A 468 -14.55 32.76 -24.13
CA LYS A 468 -13.15 32.44 -23.77
C LYS A 468 -13.01 31.17 -22.96
N GLU A 469 -13.91 30.97 -22.02
CA GLU A 469 -13.93 29.74 -21.21
C GLU A 469 -14.43 28.53 -22.02
N ALA A 470 -15.43 28.72 -22.90
CA ALA A 470 -15.90 27.70 -23.83
C ALA A 470 -14.73 27.23 -24.74
N PHE A 471 -13.94 28.13 -25.27
CA PHE A 471 -12.75 27.82 -26.05
C PHE A 471 -11.78 26.95 -25.28
N ASN A 472 -11.47 27.30 -24.02
CA ASN A 472 -10.54 26.52 -23.18
C ASN A 472 -11.05 25.10 -22.91
N TRP A 473 -12.35 24.91 -22.73
CA TRP A 473 -12.91 23.58 -22.54
C TRP A 473 -12.92 22.77 -23.83
N TRP A 474 -13.22 23.39 -24.97
CA TRP A 474 -13.17 22.70 -26.26
C TRP A 474 -11.73 22.35 -26.68
N ILE A 475 -10.72 23.13 -26.33
CA ILE A 475 -9.30 22.72 -26.49
C ILE A 475 -9.04 21.39 -25.78
N LYS A 476 -9.41 21.27 -24.52
CA LYS A 476 -9.21 20.03 -23.75
C LYS A 476 -9.93 18.82 -24.38
N ALA A 477 -11.16 19.01 -24.81
CA ALA A 477 -11.91 17.97 -25.51
C ALA A 477 -11.28 17.60 -26.86
N ALA A 478 -10.84 18.59 -27.62
CA ALA A 478 -10.22 18.41 -28.94
C ALA A 478 -8.86 17.72 -28.85
N ASP A 479 -8.06 18.00 -27.83
CA ASP A 479 -6.77 17.33 -27.54
C ASP A 479 -6.99 15.84 -27.22
N SER A 480 -8.15 15.48 -26.66
CA SER A 480 -8.59 14.10 -26.49
C SER A 480 -9.15 13.46 -27.78
N GLY A 481 -9.10 14.17 -28.91
CA GLY A 481 -9.55 13.70 -30.22
C GLY A 481 -11.06 13.78 -30.45
N ASN A 482 -11.80 14.59 -29.66
CA ASN A 482 -13.23 14.81 -29.88
C ASN A 482 -13.45 15.71 -31.13
N ALA A 483 -14.10 15.14 -32.15
CA ALA A 483 -14.26 15.82 -33.44
C ALA A 483 -15.27 16.97 -33.39
N ASP A 484 -16.35 16.89 -32.61
CA ASP A 484 -17.29 18.00 -32.41
C ASP A 484 -16.58 19.20 -31.74
N ALA A 485 -15.70 18.96 -30.77
CA ALA A 485 -14.91 20.03 -30.17
C ALA A 485 -13.94 20.67 -31.18
N GLN A 486 -13.33 19.85 -32.04
CA GLN A 486 -12.46 20.37 -33.14
C GLN A 486 -13.25 21.21 -34.13
N HIS A 487 -14.48 20.79 -34.46
CA HIS A 487 -15.39 21.58 -35.27
C HIS A 487 -15.73 22.90 -34.58
N ASN A 488 -16.10 22.89 -33.32
CA ASN A 488 -16.48 24.08 -32.56
C ASN A 488 -15.32 25.07 -32.43
N LEU A 489 -14.08 24.61 -32.26
CA LEU A 489 -12.88 25.45 -32.29
C LEU A 489 -12.66 26.10 -33.66
N GLY A 490 -12.83 25.33 -34.74
CA GLY A 490 -12.80 25.84 -36.09
C GLY A 490 -13.83 26.95 -36.29
N TYR A 491 -15.05 26.76 -35.81
CA TYR A 491 -16.14 27.75 -35.86
C TYR A 491 -15.81 29.03 -35.07
N MET A 492 -15.19 28.90 -33.87
CA MET A 492 -14.76 30.05 -33.09
C MET A 492 -13.71 30.89 -33.81
N TYR A 493 -12.70 30.27 -34.38
CA TYR A 493 -11.67 30.98 -35.17
C TYR A 493 -12.22 31.59 -36.45
N GLU A 494 -13.16 30.91 -37.14
CA GLU A 494 -13.79 31.42 -38.36
C GLU A 494 -14.59 32.71 -38.10
N ASN A 495 -15.26 32.79 -36.94
CA ASN A 495 -16.17 33.90 -36.63
C ASN A 495 -15.60 34.90 -35.61
N GLY A 496 -14.48 34.62 -34.97
CA GLY A 496 -13.88 35.47 -33.94
C GLY A 496 -14.59 35.43 -32.59
N PHE A 497 -15.20 34.31 -32.23
CA PHE A 497 -15.84 34.15 -30.92
C PHE A 497 -14.82 33.80 -29.83
N GLY A 498 -14.57 34.72 -28.90
CA GLY A 498 -13.65 34.52 -27.77
C GLY A 498 -12.16 34.43 -28.14
N VAL A 499 -11.87 34.44 -29.42
CA VAL A 499 -10.53 34.43 -30.02
C VAL A 499 -10.50 35.40 -31.20
N GLU A 500 -9.33 35.86 -31.62
CA GLU A 500 -9.19 36.64 -32.85
C GLU A 500 -9.56 35.79 -34.08
N LYS A 501 -10.31 36.39 -35.00
CA LYS A 501 -10.72 35.73 -36.24
C LYS A 501 -9.49 35.31 -37.04
N ASN A 502 -9.39 34.01 -37.39
CA ASN A 502 -8.27 33.43 -38.11
C ASN A 502 -8.71 32.22 -38.93
N ILE A 503 -8.82 32.42 -40.25
CA ILE A 503 -9.28 31.37 -41.17
C ILE A 503 -8.30 30.21 -41.26
N ASP A 504 -7.00 30.46 -41.21
CA ASP A 504 -5.99 29.36 -41.27
C ASP A 504 -6.08 28.46 -40.04
N GLN A 505 -6.28 29.03 -38.84
CA GLN A 505 -6.55 28.28 -37.64
C GLN A 505 -7.87 27.51 -37.74
N ALA A 506 -8.92 28.11 -38.26
CA ALA A 506 -10.20 27.45 -38.47
C ALA A 506 -10.04 26.22 -39.36
N VAL A 507 -9.37 26.37 -40.50
CA VAL A 507 -9.08 25.28 -41.45
C VAL A 507 -8.24 24.19 -40.80
N SER A 508 -7.23 24.58 -40.01
CA SER A 508 -6.41 23.62 -39.29
C SER A 508 -7.24 22.73 -38.33
N TRP A 509 -8.15 23.32 -37.56
CA TRP A 509 -9.02 22.59 -36.68
C TRP A 509 -10.05 21.74 -37.41
N TYR A 510 -10.67 22.24 -38.47
CA TYR A 510 -11.57 21.45 -39.32
C TYR A 510 -10.86 20.24 -39.96
N LYS A 511 -9.61 20.41 -40.43
CA LYS A 511 -8.82 19.30 -40.97
C LYS A 511 -8.56 18.20 -39.94
N LYS A 512 -8.30 18.55 -38.68
CA LYS A 512 -8.13 17.57 -37.61
C LYS A 512 -9.40 16.72 -37.37
N GLY A 513 -10.58 17.36 -37.45
CA GLY A 513 -11.87 16.68 -37.23
C GLY A 513 -12.44 15.96 -38.45
N ALA A 514 -11.99 16.28 -39.66
CA ALA A 514 -12.61 15.84 -40.91
C ALA A 514 -12.73 14.35 -41.13
N ASN A 515 -11.82 13.54 -40.54
CA ASN A 515 -11.89 12.08 -40.65
C ASN A 515 -13.00 11.46 -39.81
N LYS A 516 -13.54 12.18 -38.82
CA LYS A 516 -14.52 11.66 -37.85
C LYS A 516 -15.83 12.45 -37.83
N ASP A 517 -15.86 13.66 -38.42
CA ASP A 517 -17.03 14.53 -38.41
C ASP A 517 -17.29 15.16 -39.79
N ASP A 518 -18.44 14.88 -40.36
CA ASP A 518 -18.84 15.43 -41.66
C ASP A 518 -19.10 16.95 -41.64
N LYS A 519 -19.42 17.53 -40.48
CA LYS A 519 -19.53 18.98 -40.32
C LYS A 519 -18.19 19.67 -40.62
N CYS A 520 -17.09 19.06 -40.17
CA CYS A 520 -15.75 19.55 -40.48
C CYS A 520 -15.46 19.52 -41.99
N LYS A 521 -15.83 18.43 -42.68
CA LYS A 521 -15.69 18.32 -44.16
C LYS A 521 -16.51 19.40 -44.88
N GLN A 522 -17.74 19.59 -44.44
CA GLN A 522 -18.62 20.63 -45.02
C GLN A 522 -18.06 22.04 -44.84
N ALA A 523 -17.53 22.34 -43.63
CA ALA A 523 -16.88 23.59 -43.33
C ALA A 523 -15.64 23.85 -44.22
N LEU A 524 -14.79 22.84 -44.39
CA LEU A 524 -13.64 22.89 -45.30
C LEU A 524 -14.10 23.18 -46.75
N LYS A 525 -15.05 22.41 -47.27
CA LYS A 525 -15.58 22.61 -48.62
C LYS A 525 -16.14 24.01 -48.80
N ARG A 526 -16.87 24.56 -47.81
CA ARG A 526 -17.42 25.91 -47.82
C ARG A 526 -16.30 26.97 -47.88
N LEU A 527 -15.18 26.73 -47.23
CA LEU A 527 -14.02 27.61 -47.20
C LEU A 527 -13.08 27.43 -48.42
N GLY A 528 -13.37 26.49 -49.33
CA GLY A 528 -12.58 26.24 -50.54
C GLY A 528 -11.39 25.27 -50.34
N TYR A 529 -11.42 24.44 -49.36
CA TYR A 529 -10.37 23.45 -49.01
C TYR A 529 -10.82 22.02 -49.23
#